data_cd00ce2ac5e33f3f0810114ae936cebc
#
_entry.id   cd00ce2ac5e33f3f0810114ae936cebc
#
_cell.length_a   1.000
_cell.length_b   1.000
_cell.length_c   1.000
_cell.angle_alpha   90.00
_cell.angle_beta   90.00
_cell.angle_gamma   90.00
#
_symmetry.space_group_name_H-M   'P 1'
#
loop_
_entity.id
_entity.type
_entity.pdbx_description
1 polymer ?
#
loop_
_entity_poly.entity_id
_entity_poly.type
_entity_poly.pdbx_seq_one_letter_code
_entity_poly.pdbx_strand_id
1 'polypeptide(L)'
;MMQRMDWRSAGRVLLMGLVLLVLPALAAAKVDQSPRELVMETTDRILKVLKAEQAEIKKNPARLYEIVDEIVLPHFDFRRMSSWVLGKHWRKATPEQREQFVTEFRALLVRTYAAALNDNYDQKIDFLPLRAKKDATEVTVRTEVEVESGFPIPINYKMYRTKDGEWLVYDVSIDGVSLVTNYRSAFSKEIRNGGLPRLIASLAERNQQSKRD
;
A
#
# COMPACT_ATOMS: atom_id res chain seq x y z
N MET A 1 21.80 -77.80 -48.77
CA MET A 1 22.90 -76.89 -49.11
C MET A 1 22.86 -75.72 -48.10
N MET A 2 23.73 -75.84 -47.10
CA MET A 2 23.75 -74.98 -45.93
C MET A 2 24.54 -73.73 -46.28
N GLN A 3 23.98 -72.57 -46.02
CA GLN A 3 24.74 -71.31 -46.01
C GLN A 3 24.62 -70.69 -44.65
N ARG A 4 25.74 -70.61 -43.95
CA ARG A 4 25.97 -70.06 -42.65
C ARG A 4 25.87 -68.55 -42.76
N MET A 5 25.09 -67.93 -41.84
CA MET A 5 25.01 -66.49 -41.70
C MET A 5 25.87 -66.05 -40.52
N ASP A 6 26.93 -65.32 -40.88
CA ASP A 6 27.90 -64.79 -39.95
C ASP A 6 27.31 -63.67 -39.10
N TRP A 7 27.38 -63.84 -37.77
CA TRP A 7 26.99 -62.86 -36.79
C TRP A 7 28.20 -62.14 -36.25
N ARG A 8 28.67 -61.16 -37.00
CA ARG A 8 29.69 -60.19 -36.50
C ARG A 8 29.52 -58.87 -37.19
N SER A 9 28.91 -57.90 -36.48
CA SER A 9 29.35 -56.51 -36.53
C SER A 9 28.47 -55.63 -35.63
N ALA A 10 29.10 -55.25 -34.58
CA ALA A 10 29.21 -53.89 -34.08
C ALA A 10 27.95 -53.26 -33.55
N GLY A 11 27.80 -53.42 -32.21
CA GLY A 11 27.07 -52.49 -31.41
C GLY A 11 27.71 -51.12 -31.48
N ARG A 12 27.02 -50.16 -32.03
CA ARG A 12 27.24 -48.75 -31.79
C ARG A 12 26.22 -48.28 -30.75
N VAL A 13 26.65 -48.31 -29.49
CA VAL A 13 25.94 -47.66 -28.37
C VAL A 13 26.01 -46.17 -28.60
N LEU A 14 24.90 -45.59 -29.01
CA LEU A 14 24.70 -44.16 -29.08
C LEU A 14 24.35 -43.69 -27.66
N LEU A 15 25.36 -43.24 -26.89
CA LEU A 15 25.24 -42.57 -25.64
C LEU A 15 24.70 -41.14 -25.93
N MET A 16 23.38 -41.01 -25.90
CA MET A 16 22.71 -39.71 -25.97
C MET A 16 22.83 -39.07 -24.59
N GLY A 17 23.89 -38.25 -24.43
CA GLY A 17 24.10 -37.46 -23.22
C GLY A 17 22.99 -36.45 -23.07
N LEU A 18 22.13 -36.69 -22.07
CA LEU A 18 21.13 -35.75 -21.61
C LEU A 18 21.86 -34.59 -20.86
N VAL A 19 22.20 -33.53 -21.59
CA VAL A 19 22.68 -32.28 -20.98
C VAL A 19 21.49 -31.60 -20.32
N LEU A 20 21.33 -31.84 -19.02
CA LEU A 20 20.43 -31.05 -18.18
C LEU A 20 20.95 -29.60 -18.13
N LEU A 21 20.38 -28.74 -18.96
CA LEU A 21 20.53 -27.29 -18.87
C LEU A 21 19.87 -26.82 -17.56
N VAL A 22 20.63 -26.80 -16.47
CA VAL A 22 20.26 -26.13 -15.24
C VAL A 22 20.33 -24.62 -15.54
N LEU A 23 19.20 -24.05 -15.98
CA LEU A 23 19.03 -22.60 -16.01
C LEU A 23 19.10 -22.11 -14.58
N PRO A 24 20.08 -21.28 -14.21
CA PRO A 24 20.02 -20.60 -12.92
C PRO A 24 18.77 -19.73 -12.95
N ALA A 25 17.80 -20.05 -12.08
CA ALA A 25 16.74 -19.11 -11.76
C ALA A 25 17.44 -17.86 -11.23
N LEU A 26 17.52 -16.81 -12.04
CA LEU A 26 17.85 -15.48 -11.54
C LEU A 26 16.73 -15.14 -10.55
N ALA A 27 17.00 -15.42 -9.28
CA ALA A 27 16.26 -14.78 -8.20
C ALA A 27 16.49 -13.27 -8.40
N ALA A 28 15.49 -12.58 -8.92
CA ALA A 28 15.51 -11.13 -8.98
C ALA A 28 15.75 -10.66 -7.54
N ALA A 29 16.96 -10.18 -7.27
CA ALA A 29 17.28 -9.57 -5.99
C ALA A 29 16.27 -8.44 -5.81
N LYS A 30 15.39 -8.56 -4.81
CA LYS A 30 14.49 -7.47 -4.43
C LYS A 30 15.39 -6.27 -4.16
N VAL A 31 15.32 -5.27 -5.01
CA VAL A 31 16.06 -4.01 -4.80
C VAL A 31 15.60 -3.50 -3.44
N ASP A 32 16.56 -3.32 -2.53
CA ASP A 32 16.28 -2.81 -1.18
C ASP A 32 15.94 -1.31 -1.30
N GLN A 33 14.71 -1.05 -1.77
CA GLN A 33 14.20 0.29 -2.00
C GLN A 33 14.14 1.05 -0.68
N SER A 34 14.72 2.23 -0.64
CA SER A 34 14.64 3.05 0.57
C SER A 34 13.20 3.56 0.79
N PRO A 35 12.77 3.76 2.05
CA PRO A 35 11.42 4.25 2.33
C PRO A 35 11.14 5.63 1.71
N ARG A 36 12.16 6.48 1.56
CA ARG A 36 12.05 7.78 0.91
C ARG A 36 11.82 7.63 -0.59
N GLU A 37 12.56 6.76 -1.25
CA GLU A 37 12.38 6.46 -2.69
C GLU A 37 11.00 5.87 -2.94
N LEU A 38 10.53 4.94 -2.11
CA LEU A 38 9.18 4.36 -2.22
C LEU A 38 8.10 5.45 -2.19
N VAL A 39 8.16 6.36 -1.22
CA VAL A 39 7.17 7.46 -1.13
C VAL A 39 7.29 8.38 -2.34
N MET A 40 8.51 8.72 -2.77
CA MET A 40 8.76 9.58 -3.92
C MET A 40 8.21 8.99 -5.22
N GLU A 41 8.56 7.74 -5.54
CA GLU A 41 8.09 7.05 -6.74
C GLU A 41 6.58 6.84 -6.75
N THR A 42 6.00 6.49 -5.58
CA THR A 42 4.54 6.36 -5.45
C THR A 42 3.86 7.70 -5.70
N THR A 43 4.40 8.78 -5.14
CA THR A 43 3.89 10.15 -5.34
C THR A 43 4.00 10.57 -6.80
N ASP A 44 5.15 10.42 -7.43
CA ASP A 44 5.35 10.77 -8.84
C ASP A 44 4.40 10.00 -9.75
N ARG A 45 4.22 8.70 -9.47
CA ARG A 45 3.32 7.83 -10.22
C ARG A 45 1.86 8.26 -10.09
N ILE A 46 1.37 8.50 -8.87
CA ILE A 46 -0.03 8.89 -8.66
C ILE A 46 -0.31 10.26 -9.29
N LEU A 47 0.54 11.27 -9.10
CA LEU A 47 0.35 12.60 -9.66
C LEU A 47 0.36 12.56 -11.20
N LYS A 48 1.24 11.78 -11.80
CA LYS A 48 1.29 11.58 -13.27
C LYS A 48 -0.01 10.95 -13.79
N VAL A 49 -0.54 9.92 -13.13
CA VAL A 49 -1.77 9.26 -13.56
C VAL A 49 -2.97 10.20 -13.35
N LEU A 50 -3.07 10.87 -12.21
CA LEU A 50 -4.14 11.84 -11.95
C LEU A 50 -4.16 12.94 -13.03
N LYS A 51 -3.00 13.49 -13.38
CA LYS A 51 -2.88 14.49 -14.43
C LYS A 51 -3.33 13.96 -15.80
N ALA A 52 -2.98 12.74 -16.14
CA ALA A 52 -3.34 12.14 -17.42
C ALA A 52 -4.82 11.79 -17.52
N GLU A 53 -5.45 11.38 -16.40
CA GLU A 53 -6.82 10.89 -16.39
C GLU A 53 -7.87 11.91 -15.90
N GLN A 54 -7.54 13.22 -15.80
CA GLN A 54 -8.44 14.28 -15.35
C GLN A 54 -9.79 14.29 -16.09
N ALA A 55 -9.77 14.09 -17.41
CA ALA A 55 -10.98 14.07 -18.21
C ALA A 55 -11.88 12.87 -17.89
N GLU A 56 -11.29 11.72 -17.58
CA GLU A 56 -12.02 10.52 -17.17
C GLU A 56 -12.57 10.63 -15.75
N ILE A 57 -11.75 11.12 -14.82
CA ILE A 57 -12.14 11.35 -13.41
C ILE A 57 -13.34 12.30 -13.33
N LYS A 58 -13.37 13.36 -14.18
CA LYS A 58 -14.53 14.27 -14.25
C LYS A 58 -15.81 13.61 -14.74
N LYS A 59 -15.73 12.63 -15.64
CA LYS A 59 -16.88 11.87 -16.14
C LYS A 59 -17.29 10.76 -15.19
N ASN A 60 -16.32 10.11 -14.58
CA ASN A 60 -16.50 8.98 -13.68
C ASN A 60 -15.67 9.18 -12.41
N PRO A 61 -16.20 9.84 -11.36
CA PRO A 61 -15.45 10.07 -10.11
C PRO A 61 -14.98 8.79 -9.41
N ALA A 62 -15.62 7.63 -9.68
CA ALA A 62 -15.17 6.35 -9.13
C ALA A 62 -13.74 5.99 -9.58
N ARG A 63 -13.32 6.44 -10.78
CA ARG A 63 -11.98 6.21 -11.31
C ARG A 63 -10.87 6.74 -10.39
N LEU A 64 -11.10 7.87 -9.72
CA LEU A 64 -10.15 8.41 -8.74
C LEU A 64 -9.85 7.40 -7.62
N TYR A 65 -10.88 6.75 -7.09
CA TYR A 65 -10.73 5.77 -6.02
C TYR A 65 -9.99 4.51 -6.48
N GLU A 66 -10.24 4.07 -7.72
CA GLU A 66 -9.52 2.94 -8.33
C GLU A 66 -8.04 3.25 -8.48
N ILE A 67 -7.68 4.45 -8.99
CA ILE A 67 -6.29 4.88 -9.14
C ILE A 67 -5.57 4.91 -7.79
N VAL A 68 -6.21 5.44 -6.75
CA VAL A 68 -5.66 5.45 -5.39
C VAL A 68 -5.50 4.01 -4.86
N ASP A 69 -6.47 3.15 -5.09
CA ASP A 69 -6.47 1.74 -4.67
C ASP A 69 -5.31 0.95 -5.30
N GLU A 70 -5.05 1.19 -6.59
CA GLU A 70 -4.00 0.51 -7.35
C GLU A 70 -2.59 1.01 -7.03
N ILE A 71 -2.42 2.31 -6.78
CA ILE A 71 -1.10 2.95 -6.71
C ILE A 71 -0.68 3.22 -5.26
N VAL A 72 -1.58 3.69 -4.41
CA VAL A 72 -1.24 4.19 -3.08
C VAL A 72 -1.45 3.14 -1.99
N LEU A 73 -2.63 2.52 -2.00
CA LEU A 73 -3.05 1.66 -0.88
C LEU A 73 -2.22 0.39 -0.68
N PRO A 74 -1.54 -0.20 -1.69
CA PRO A 74 -0.64 -1.34 -1.46
C PRO A 74 0.52 -1.04 -0.51
N HIS A 75 0.87 0.23 -0.35
CA HIS A 75 1.96 0.69 0.53
C HIS A 75 1.51 1.01 1.97
N PHE A 76 0.23 0.74 2.31
CA PHE A 76 -0.35 1.03 3.62
C PHE A 76 -0.73 -0.24 4.38
N ASP A 77 -0.37 -0.32 5.65
CA ASP A 77 -0.85 -1.35 6.56
C ASP A 77 -2.12 -0.90 7.30
N PHE A 78 -3.26 -1.00 6.62
CA PHE A 78 -4.56 -0.63 7.22
C PHE A 78 -4.91 -1.47 8.45
N ARG A 79 -4.43 -2.70 8.54
CA ARG A 79 -4.66 -3.54 9.72
C ARG A 79 -3.91 -3.00 10.94
N ARG A 80 -2.65 -2.60 10.78
CA ARG A 80 -1.85 -1.98 11.83
C ARG A 80 -2.45 -0.61 12.22
N MET A 81 -2.80 0.23 11.25
CA MET A 81 -3.47 1.51 11.48
C MET A 81 -4.75 1.32 12.29
N SER A 82 -5.64 0.42 11.87
CA SER A 82 -6.89 0.08 12.54
C SER A 82 -6.68 -0.41 13.97
N SER A 83 -5.67 -1.26 14.19
CA SER A 83 -5.34 -1.76 15.52
C SER A 83 -4.93 -0.63 16.48
N TRP A 84 -4.22 0.37 15.98
CA TRP A 84 -3.80 1.53 16.77
C TRP A 84 -4.95 2.50 17.01
N VAL A 85 -5.80 2.71 16.01
CA VAL A 85 -7.02 3.53 16.13
C VAL A 85 -7.96 2.95 17.17
N LEU A 86 -8.25 1.64 17.13
CA LEU A 86 -9.14 1.00 18.11
C LEU A 86 -8.47 0.78 19.47
N GLY A 87 -7.15 0.70 19.55
CA GLY A 87 -6.37 0.54 20.77
C GLY A 87 -6.84 -0.65 21.62
N LYS A 88 -7.30 -0.40 22.87
CA LYS A 88 -7.80 -1.46 23.75
C LYS A 88 -9.01 -2.22 23.20
N HIS A 89 -9.81 -1.60 22.34
CA HIS A 89 -10.99 -2.19 21.74
C HIS A 89 -10.64 -3.22 20.67
N TRP A 90 -9.48 -3.08 19.99
CA TRP A 90 -8.97 -4.06 19.04
C TRP A 90 -8.81 -5.45 19.67
N ARG A 91 -8.26 -5.52 20.89
CA ARG A 91 -8.05 -6.81 21.58
C ARG A 91 -9.35 -7.50 21.96
N LYS A 92 -10.43 -6.73 22.19
CA LYS A 92 -11.76 -7.23 22.57
C LYS A 92 -12.63 -7.54 21.35
N ALA A 93 -12.28 -7.05 20.18
CA ALA A 93 -13.03 -7.24 18.94
C ALA A 93 -12.88 -8.69 18.44
N THR A 94 -13.95 -9.24 17.86
CA THR A 94 -13.89 -10.52 17.14
C THR A 94 -13.05 -10.38 15.85
N PRO A 95 -12.56 -11.48 15.26
CA PRO A 95 -11.90 -11.43 13.96
C PRO A 95 -12.75 -10.72 12.89
N GLU A 96 -14.04 -11.03 12.83
CA GLU A 96 -14.98 -10.43 11.85
C GLU A 96 -15.13 -8.93 12.06
N GLN A 97 -15.25 -8.48 13.30
CA GLN A 97 -15.32 -7.05 13.64
C GLN A 97 -14.04 -6.30 13.25
N ARG A 98 -12.87 -6.95 13.42
CA ARG A 98 -11.60 -6.36 13.01
C ARG A 98 -11.54 -6.18 11.48
N GLU A 99 -11.92 -7.21 10.71
CA GLU A 99 -11.91 -7.13 9.25
C GLU A 99 -12.93 -6.10 8.73
N GLN A 100 -14.15 -6.08 9.28
CA GLN A 100 -15.16 -5.09 8.96
C GLN A 100 -14.65 -3.66 9.25
N PHE A 101 -14.07 -3.45 10.44
CA PHE A 101 -13.52 -2.14 10.78
C PHE A 101 -12.36 -1.74 9.85
N VAL A 102 -11.44 -2.63 9.51
CA VAL A 102 -10.35 -2.36 8.55
C VAL A 102 -10.91 -1.92 7.22
N THR A 103 -11.91 -2.63 6.70
CA THR A 103 -12.57 -2.32 5.43
C THR A 103 -13.22 -0.93 5.46
N GLU A 104 -14.02 -0.65 6.50
CA GLU A 104 -14.75 0.61 6.58
C GLU A 104 -13.82 1.80 6.88
N PHE A 105 -12.78 1.59 7.68
CA PHE A 105 -11.81 2.64 7.97
C PHE A 105 -10.93 2.97 6.76
N ARG A 106 -10.50 1.96 5.99
CA ARG A 106 -9.83 2.16 4.69
C ARG A 106 -10.70 3.00 3.76
N ALA A 107 -11.97 2.62 3.57
CA ALA A 107 -12.90 3.33 2.71
C ALA A 107 -13.11 4.78 3.17
N LEU A 108 -13.24 5.02 4.47
CA LEU A 108 -13.32 6.37 5.04
C LEU A 108 -12.10 7.22 4.68
N LEU A 109 -10.88 6.68 4.88
CA LEU A 109 -9.66 7.44 4.60
C LEU A 109 -9.53 7.76 3.11
N VAL A 110 -9.78 6.78 2.23
CA VAL A 110 -9.72 6.99 0.78
C VAL A 110 -10.67 8.12 0.36
N ARG A 111 -11.91 8.11 0.81
CA ARG A 111 -12.89 9.14 0.47
C ARG A 111 -12.56 10.51 1.02
N THR A 112 -12.04 10.54 2.23
CA THR A 112 -11.70 11.80 2.87
C THR A 112 -10.52 12.49 2.19
N TYR A 113 -9.56 11.71 1.68
CA TYR A 113 -8.29 12.28 1.21
C TYR A 113 -8.04 12.17 -0.30
N ALA A 114 -8.73 11.28 -1.03
CA ALA A 114 -8.52 11.14 -2.47
C ALA A 114 -8.91 12.41 -3.25
N ALA A 115 -10.00 13.07 -2.88
CA ALA A 115 -10.41 14.32 -3.51
C ALA A 115 -9.33 15.40 -3.33
N ALA A 116 -8.83 15.60 -2.11
CA ALA A 116 -7.77 16.56 -1.84
C ALA A 116 -6.48 16.24 -2.61
N LEU A 117 -6.15 14.96 -2.79
CA LEU A 117 -5.02 14.55 -3.63
C LEU A 117 -5.26 14.90 -5.10
N ASN A 118 -6.47 14.68 -5.61
CA ASN A 118 -6.82 15.03 -6.99
C ASN A 118 -6.86 16.55 -7.20
N ASP A 119 -7.34 17.32 -6.25
CA ASP A 119 -7.42 18.78 -6.36
C ASP A 119 -6.04 19.46 -6.31
N ASN A 120 -5.03 18.77 -5.80
CA ASN A 120 -3.67 19.26 -5.63
C ASN A 120 -2.63 18.46 -6.45
N TYR A 121 -3.03 17.81 -7.54
CA TYR A 121 -2.15 16.95 -8.34
C TYR A 121 -1.00 17.70 -9.05
N ASP A 122 -1.08 18.99 -9.20
CA ASP A 122 -0.09 19.85 -9.85
C ASP A 122 0.81 20.62 -8.86
N GLN A 123 0.56 20.48 -7.56
CA GLN A 123 1.37 21.12 -6.53
C GLN A 123 2.75 20.46 -6.45
N LYS A 124 3.76 21.30 -6.19
CA LYS A 124 5.12 20.84 -5.96
C LYS A 124 5.24 20.20 -4.58
N ILE A 125 5.89 19.05 -4.53
CA ILE A 125 6.14 18.32 -3.28
C ILE A 125 7.65 18.20 -3.07
N ASP A 126 8.13 18.77 -1.97
CA ASP A 126 9.52 18.66 -1.56
C ASP A 126 9.72 17.48 -0.61
N PHE A 127 10.67 16.59 -0.96
CA PHE A 127 11.03 15.42 -0.16
C PHE A 127 12.24 15.75 0.69
N LEU A 128 12.05 15.86 2.00
CA LEU A 128 13.12 16.18 2.92
C LEU A 128 14.09 15.00 3.12
N PRO A 129 15.36 15.28 3.47
CA PRO A 129 16.33 14.21 3.74
C PRO A 129 15.84 13.26 4.83
N LEU A 130 15.96 11.94 4.57
CA LEU A 130 15.64 10.91 5.56
C LEU A 130 16.67 10.94 6.69
N ARG A 131 16.19 11.14 7.93
CA ARG A 131 16.99 11.10 9.13
C ARG A 131 16.73 9.79 9.86
N ALA A 132 17.45 8.74 9.48
CA ALA A 132 17.34 7.43 10.08
C ALA A 132 18.71 6.75 10.20
N LYS A 133 18.87 5.84 11.16
CA LYS A 133 20.02 4.94 11.24
C LYS A 133 19.94 3.92 10.10
N LYS A 134 21.09 3.39 9.69
CA LYS A 134 21.19 2.45 8.56
C LYS A 134 20.30 1.20 8.73
N ASP A 135 20.13 0.74 9.96
CA ASP A 135 19.39 -0.49 10.32
C ASP A 135 18.02 -0.17 10.95
N ALA A 136 17.51 1.06 10.78
CA ALA A 136 16.23 1.44 11.34
C ALA A 136 15.11 0.59 10.73
N THR A 137 14.28 0.01 11.59
CA THR A 137 13.08 -0.73 11.20
C THR A 137 11.83 0.13 11.21
N GLU A 138 11.91 1.33 11.75
CA GLU A 138 10.86 2.34 11.71
C GLU A 138 11.47 3.70 11.36
N VAL A 139 10.82 4.42 10.47
CA VAL A 139 11.27 5.73 9.98
C VAL A 139 10.09 6.67 9.78
N THR A 140 10.40 7.96 9.67
CA THR A 140 9.43 8.96 9.19
C THR A 140 9.98 9.61 7.92
N VAL A 141 9.31 9.37 6.80
CA VAL A 141 9.55 10.13 5.57
C VAL A 141 8.77 11.42 5.68
N ARG A 142 9.44 12.54 5.41
CA ARG A 142 8.87 13.88 5.56
C ARG A 142 8.81 14.56 4.20
N THR A 143 7.64 15.13 3.91
CA THR A 143 7.42 15.93 2.70
C THR A 143 6.77 17.25 3.06
N GLU A 144 6.89 18.22 2.18
CA GLU A 144 6.23 19.50 2.26
C GLU A 144 5.54 19.78 0.92
N VAL A 145 4.24 20.06 0.97
CA VAL A 145 3.44 20.40 -0.21
C VAL A 145 3.40 21.92 -0.32
N GLU A 146 3.91 22.48 -1.40
CA GLU A 146 3.78 23.90 -1.67
C GLU A 146 2.32 24.25 -1.95
N VAL A 147 1.85 25.36 -1.39
CA VAL A 147 0.52 25.91 -1.65
C VAL A 147 0.65 27.34 -2.19
N GLU A 148 -0.28 27.76 -3.05
CA GLU A 148 -0.21 29.06 -3.75
C GLU A 148 -0.09 30.25 -2.79
N SER A 149 -0.69 30.15 -1.59
CA SER A 149 -0.59 31.19 -0.59
C SER A 149 -0.45 30.57 0.79
N GLY A 150 0.64 30.89 1.49
CA GLY A 150 0.87 30.43 2.85
C GLY A 150 2.18 29.67 3.04
N PHE A 151 2.28 28.96 4.16
CA PHE A 151 3.41 28.10 4.44
C PHE A 151 3.19 26.71 3.82
N PRO A 152 4.25 26.03 3.36
CA PRO A 152 4.14 24.64 2.89
C PRO A 152 3.47 23.74 3.94
N ILE A 153 2.60 22.86 3.49
CA ILE A 153 1.91 21.90 4.36
C ILE A 153 2.79 20.67 4.55
N PRO A 154 3.28 20.40 5.79
CA PRO A 154 4.07 19.20 6.06
C PRO A 154 3.18 17.96 6.06
N ILE A 155 3.56 16.95 5.26
CA ILE A 155 2.96 15.62 5.27
C ILE A 155 4.06 14.62 5.65
N ASN A 156 3.86 13.89 6.74
CA ASN A 156 4.84 12.93 7.24
C ASN A 156 4.25 11.53 7.24
N TYR A 157 5.01 10.57 6.71
CA TYR A 157 4.63 9.16 6.60
C TYR A 157 5.45 8.36 7.60
N LYS A 158 4.81 7.80 8.64
CA LYS A 158 5.46 6.84 9.52
C LYS A 158 5.42 5.46 8.90
N MET A 159 6.58 4.89 8.70
CA MET A 159 6.76 3.63 8.01
C MET A 159 7.52 2.63 8.87
N TYR A 160 7.26 1.36 8.66
CA TYR A 160 8.02 0.28 9.25
C TYR A 160 8.42 -0.75 8.19
N ARG A 161 9.51 -1.46 8.48
CA ARG A 161 10.01 -2.54 7.64
C ARG A 161 9.37 -3.86 8.06
N THR A 162 8.74 -4.56 7.14
CA THR A 162 8.18 -5.89 7.38
C THR A 162 9.29 -6.94 7.52
N LYS A 163 8.94 -8.15 7.94
CA LYS A 163 9.89 -9.28 7.98
C LYS A 163 10.42 -9.65 6.61
N ASP A 164 9.64 -9.39 5.57
CA ASP A 164 9.99 -9.66 4.17
C ASP A 164 10.81 -8.51 3.55
N GLY A 165 11.16 -7.48 4.35
CA GLY A 165 11.99 -6.35 3.96
C GLY A 165 11.23 -5.21 3.28
N GLU A 166 9.91 -5.26 3.16
CA GLU A 166 9.08 -4.23 2.54
C GLU A 166 8.79 -3.09 3.53
N TRP A 167 8.69 -1.85 3.02
CA TRP A 167 8.27 -0.72 3.81
C TRP A 167 6.78 -0.46 3.67
N LEU A 168 6.06 -0.36 4.81
CA LEU A 168 4.64 -0.05 4.84
C LEU A 168 4.38 1.16 5.74
N VAL A 169 3.47 2.02 5.27
CA VAL A 169 2.96 3.18 6.03
C VAL A 169 1.93 2.70 7.06
N TYR A 170 2.08 3.14 8.31
CA TYR A 170 1.14 2.84 9.39
C TYR A 170 0.54 4.08 10.07
N ASP A 171 1.00 5.26 9.73
CA ASP A 171 0.40 6.54 10.14
C ASP A 171 0.83 7.66 9.17
N VAL A 172 -0.06 8.58 8.92
CA VAL A 172 0.24 9.83 8.20
C VAL A 172 -0.11 10.99 9.10
N SER A 173 0.74 11.99 9.16
CA SER A 173 0.38 13.26 9.76
C SER A 173 0.33 14.36 8.71
N ILE A 174 -0.70 15.18 8.75
CA ILE A 174 -0.94 16.32 7.86
C ILE A 174 -0.97 17.54 8.75
N ASP A 175 -0.13 18.52 8.48
CA ASP A 175 0.03 19.72 9.30
C ASP A 175 0.20 19.41 10.79
N GLY A 176 1.04 18.41 11.10
CA GLY A 176 1.32 17.96 12.47
C GLY A 176 0.24 17.06 13.11
N VAL A 177 -0.93 16.90 12.50
CA VAL A 177 -2.03 16.09 13.02
C VAL A 177 -1.95 14.66 12.51
N SER A 178 -1.64 13.68 13.38
CA SER A 178 -1.64 12.25 13.07
C SER A 178 -3.05 11.73 12.82
N LEU A 179 -3.27 11.07 11.68
CA LEU A 179 -4.57 10.47 11.35
C LEU A 179 -4.97 9.39 12.36
N VAL A 180 -4.03 8.50 12.69
CA VAL A 180 -4.28 7.43 13.67
C VAL A 180 -4.69 7.99 15.03
N THR A 181 -4.00 9.02 15.52
CA THR A 181 -4.30 9.64 16.82
C THR A 181 -5.64 10.38 16.79
N ASN A 182 -5.91 11.11 15.72
CA ASN A 182 -7.15 11.86 15.54
C ASN A 182 -8.37 10.92 15.52
N TYR A 183 -8.34 9.89 14.66
CA TYR A 183 -9.44 8.92 14.59
C TYR A 183 -9.58 8.08 15.87
N ARG A 184 -8.48 7.74 16.54
CA ARG A 184 -8.53 7.05 17.83
C ARG A 184 -9.31 7.88 18.87
N SER A 185 -9.09 9.17 18.92
CA SER A 185 -9.79 10.07 19.84
C SER A 185 -11.28 10.13 19.52
N ALA A 186 -11.63 10.35 18.23
CA ALA A 186 -13.01 10.40 17.76
C ALA A 186 -13.76 9.08 18.01
N PHE A 187 -13.20 7.96 17.57
CA PHE A 187 -13.87 6.66 17.67
C PHE A 187 -13.93 6.12 19.10
N SER A 188 -12.95 6.45 19.96
CA SER A 188 -13.04 6.09 21.37
C SER A 188 -14.27 6.69 22.04
N LYS A 189 -14.69 7.90 21.64
CA LYS A 189 -15.92 8.52 22.12
C LYS A 189 -17.16 7.78 21.59
N GLU A 190 -17.19 7.48 20.28
CA GLU A 190 -18.31 6.75 19.66
C GLU A 190 -18.47 5.34 20.26
N ILE A 191 -17.36 4.62 20.45
CA ILE A 191 -17.39 3.27 21.06
C ILE A 191 -17.90 3.31 22.51
N ARG A 192 -17.53 4.32 23.30
CA ARG A 192 -18.06 4.44 24.67
C ARG A 192 -19.57 4.61 24.71
N ASN A 193 -20.14 5.28 23.71
CA ASN A 193 -21.57 5.60 23.65
C ASN A 193 -22.43 4.49 23.01
N GLY A 194 -21.85 3.65 22.15
CA GLY A 194 -22.65 2.68 21.38
C GLY A 194 -21.97 1.34 21.10
N GLY A 195 -20.73 1.16 21.55
CA GLY A 195 -19.96 -0.05 21.28
C GLY A 195 -19.32 -0.06 19.88
N LEU A 196 -18.41 -1.01 19.67
CA LEU A 196 -17.70 -1.20 18.40
C LEU A 196 -18.65 -1.57 17.23
N PRO A 197 -19.67 -2.44 17.39
CA PRO A 197 -20.59 -2.76 16.30
C PRO A 197 -21.32 -1.54 15.74
N ARG A 198 -21.75 -0.62 16.63
CA ARG A 198 -22.42 0.62 16.21
C ARG A 198 -21.48 1.55 15.44
N LEU A 199 -20.22 1.66 15.86
CA LEU A 199 -19.22 2.42 15.11
C LEU A 199 -19.04 1.85 13.70
N ILE A 200 -18.87 0.52 13.57
CA ILE A 200 -18.71 -0.14 12.27
C ILE A 200 -19.92 0.13 11.37
N ALA A 201 -21.14 -0.05 11.88
CA ALA A 201 -22.36 0.22 11.14
C ALA A 201 -22.45 1.69 10.68
N SER A 202 -22.15 2.64 11.56
CA SER A 202 -22.12 4.07 11.23
C SER A 202 -21.09 4.42 10.16
N LEU A 203 -19.91 3.79 10.18
CA LEU A 203 -18.89 3.96 9.14
C LEU A 203 -19.40 3.40 7.79
N ALA A 204 -20.00 2.21 7.79
CA ALA A 204 -20.56 1.59 6.60
C ALA A 204 -21.66 2.47 5.96
N GLU A 205 -22.58 3.02 6.76
CA GLU A 205 -23.60 3.94 6.30
C GLU A 205 -23.01 5.20 5.65
N ARG A 206 -22.07 5.89 6.34
CA ARG A 206 -21.38 7.06 5.79
C ARG A 206 -20.65 6.73 4.48
N ASN A 207 -20.01 5.57 4.43
CA ASN A 207 -19.31 5.09 3.25
C ASN A 207 -20.26 4.77 2.07
N GLN A 208 -21.48 4.32 2.33
CA GLN A 208 -22.48 4.08 1.29
C GLN A 208 -23.15 5.37 0.79
N GLN A 209 -23.43 6.32 1.68
CA GLN A 209 -24.00 7.62 1.30
C GLN A 209 -23.10 8.37 0.34
N SER A 210 -21.81 8.47 0.65
CA SER A 210 -20.82 9.13 -0.22
C SER A 210 -20.56 8.41 -1.57
N LYS A 211 -21.13 7.20 -1.80
CA LYS A 211 -21.09 6.54 -3.13
C LYS A 211 -22.23 7.00 -4.04
N ARG A 212 -23.24 7.64 -3.46
CA ARG A 212 -24.46 8.05 -4.17
C ARG A 212 -24.41 9.52 -4.57
N ASP A 213 -23.59 10.30 -3.88
CA ASP A 213 -23.31 11.72 -4.16
C ASP A 213 -22.14 11.86 -5.13
#